data_dae955931c6a8301d5981d860b22b748
#
_entry.id   dae955931c6a8301d5981d860b22b748
#
_cell.length_a   1.000
_cell.length_b   1.000
_cell.length_c   1.000
_cell.angle_alpha   90.00
_cell.angle_beta   90.00
_cell.angle_gamma   90.00
#
_symmetry.space_group_name_H-M   'P 1'
#
loop_
_entity.id
_entity.type
_entity.pdbx_description
1 polymer ?
#
loop_
_entity_poly.entity_id
_entity_poly.type
_entity_poly.pdbx_seq_one_letter_code
_entity_poly.pdbx_strand_id
1 'polypeptide(L)'
;MDIERTMFWAGLLEILFVYLAFQTALARTKESSVGEGTGDLLKKSRVVGNFAEHVPLMLIMMMFLENDGYEGFITILGLLFFICRLGHIYGILYQDGFGPKENPARAIGAMGSWALRAIAGLKCMF
;
A
#
# COMPACT_ATOMS: atom_id res chain seq x y z
N MET A 1 -14.37 18.90 10.21
CA MET A 1 -13.86 17.53 10.07
C MET A 1 -12.41 17.52 10.51
N ASP A 2 -12.11 16.77 11.52
CA ASP A 2 -10.74 16.64 12.02
C ASP A 2 -10.17 15.31 11.50
N ILE A 3 -9.25 15.39 10.54
CA ILE A 3 -8.65 14.23 9.85
C ILE A 3 -7.14 14.39 9.72
N GLU A 4 -6.50 15.07 10.67
CA GLU A 4 -5.08 15.40 10.60
C GLU A 4 -4.20 14.16 10.51
N ARG A 5 -4.55 13.07 11.22
CA ARG A 5 -3.77 11.83 11.19
C ARG A 5 -3.90 11.11 9.86
N THR A 6 -5.12 11.06 9.32
CA THR A 6 -5.35 10.51 7.98
C THR A 6 -4.62 11.34 6.93
N MET A 7 -4.63 12.66 7.05
CA MET A 7 -3.88 13.55 6.13
C MET A 7 -2.38 13.27 6.17
N PHE A 8 -1.81 13.06 7.37
CA PHE A 8 -0.40 12.69 7.51
C PHE A 8 -0.07 11.39 6.76
N TRP A 9 -0.85 10.34 7.03
CA TRP A 9 -0.63 9.03 6.38
C TRP A 9 -0.88 9.10 4.88
N ALA A 10 -1.88 9.84 4.45
CA ALA A 10 -2.18 10.05 3.02
C ALA A 10 -1.00 10.74 2.31
N GLY A 11 -0.45 11.79 2.91
CA GLY A 11 0.71 12.49 2.36
C GLY A 11 1.93 11.59 2.24
N LEU A 12 2.22 10.81 3.30
CA LEU A 12 3.36 9.90 3.31
C LEU A 12 3.22 8.79 2.26
N LEU A 13 2.03 8.20 2.16
CA LEU A 13 1.73 7.16 1.17
C LEU A 13 1.75 7.73 -0.25
N GLU A 14 1.30 8.95 -0.45
CA GLU A 14 1.33 9.59 -1.77
C GLU A 14 2.77 9.86 -2.25
N ILE A 15 3.63 10.33 -1.36
CA ILE A 15 5.06 10.52 -1.70
C ILE A 15 5.69 9.19 -2.10
N LEU A 16 5.40 8.14 -1.35
CA LEU A 16 5.86 6.78 -1.69
C LEU A 16 5.32 6.33 -3.04
N PHE A 17 4.04 6.56 -3.31
CA PHE A 17 3.41 6.18 -4.58
C PHE A 17 4.03 6.92 -5.77
N VAL A 18 4.27 8.21 -5.64
CA VAL A 18 4.93 9.01 -6.70
C VAL A 18 6.33 8.46 -6.99
N TYR A 19 7.10 8.13 -5.96
CA TYR A 19 8.41 7.50 -6.13
C TYR A 19 8.31 6.19 -6.91
N LEU A 20 7.38 5.31 -6.53
CA LEU A 20 7.18 4.03 -7.19
C LEU A 20 6.71 4.20 -8.64
N ALA A 21 5.80 5.14 -8.89
CA ALA A 21 5.32 5.45 -10.23
C ALA A 21 6.45 5.98 -11.11
N PHE A 22 7.30 6.84 -10.58
CA PHE A 22 8.46 7.36 -11.30
C PHE A 22 9.45 6.26 -11.68
N GLN A 23 9.77 5.36 -10.73
CA GLN A 23 10.64 4.21 -11.02
C GLN A 23 10.06 3.31 -12.10
N THR A 24 8.74 3.12 -12.08
CA THR A 24 8.04 2.33 -13.10
C THR A 24 8.10 3.01 -14.47
N ALA A 25 7.92 4.32 -14.51
CA ALA A 25 8.01 5.11 -15.74
C ALA A 25 9.41 5.03 -16.36
N LEU A 26 10.46 5.10 -15.54
CA LEU A 26 11.85 4.91 -16.03
C LEU A 26 12.05 3.52 -16.62
N ALA A 27 11.52 2.49 -15.97
CA ALA A 27 11.64 1.12 -16.48
C ALA A 27 10.87 0.94 -17.81
N ARG A 28 9.71 1.57 -17.94
CA ARG A 28 8.96 1.57 -19.21
C ARG A 28 9.72 2.24 -20.33
N THR A 29 10.41 3.33 -20.04
CA THR A 29 11.25 4.03 -21.01
C THR A 29 12.37 3.11 -21.51
N LYS A 30 13.02 2.36 -20.63
CA LYS A 30 14.08 1.42 -21.00
C LYS A 30 13.59 0.29 -21.90
N GLU A 31 12.40 -0.23 -21.65
CA GLU A 31 11.80 -1.32 -22.42
C GLU A 31 10.98 -0.84 -23.61
N SER A 32 10.79 0.48 -23.76
CA SER A 32 9.91 1.06 -24.79
C SER A 32 8.49 0.45 -24.74
N SER A 33 7.95 0.26 -23.53
CA SER A 33 6.66 -0.38 -23.31
C SER A 33 5.72 0.52 -22.52
N VAL A 34 4.44 0.54 -22.91
CA VAL A 34 3.37 1.22 -22.15
C VAL A 34 2.58 0.25 -21.26
N GLY A 35 2.84 -1.05 -21.40
CA GLY A 35 2.17 -2.11 -20.63
C GLY A 35 2.88 -2.47 -19.35
N GLU A 36 2.52 -3.62 -18.79
CA GLU A 36 3.16 -4.16 -17.59
C GLU A 36 4.58 -4.68 -17.84
N GLY A 37 4.88 -5.05 -19.09
CA GLY A 37 6.21 -5.55 -19.46
C GLY A 37 6.53 -6.93 -18.87
N THR A 38 7.83 -7.21 -18.79
CA THR A 38 8.38 -8.44 -18.22
C THR A 38 9.54 -8.11 -17.27
N GLY A 39 9.97 -9.10 -16.48
CA GLY A 39 11.14 -8.95 -15.60
C GLY A 39 10.98 -7.82 -14.59
N ASP A 40 11.94 -6.90 -14.57
CA ASP A 40 11.96 -5.78 -13.62
C ASP A 40 10.76 -4.84 -13.78
N LEU A 41 10.39 -4.53 -15.02
CA LEU A 41 9.21 -3.68 -15.28
C LEU A 41 7.92 -4.35 -14.78
N LEU A 42 7.79 -5.66 -14.95
CA LEU A 42 6.61 -6.38 -14.45
C LEU A 42 6.49 -6.25 -12.93
N LYS A 43 7.61 -6.45 -12.20
CA LYS A 43 7.62 -6.29 -10.74
C LYS A 43 7.20 -4.88 -10.31
N LYS A 44 7.77 -3.86 -10.94
CA LYS A 44 7.44 -2.45 -10.65
C LYS A 44 5.98 -2.12 -10.97
N SER A 45 5.47 -2.61 -12.10
CA SER A 45 4.07 -2.42 -12.50
C SER A 45 3.11 -3.07 -11.50
N ARG A 46 3.45 -4.27 -11.02
CA ARG A 46 2.63 -4.95 -10.01
C ARG A 46 2.63 -4.23 -8.67
N VAL A 47 3.77 -3.67 -8.27
CA VAL A 47 3.85 -2.86 -7.04
C VAL A 47 2.94 -1.65 -7.12
N VAL A 48 3.02 -0.89 -8.21
CA VAL A 48 2.19 0.31 -8.42
C VAL A 48 0.70 -0.06 -8.48
N GLY A 49 0.35 -1.10 -9.24
CA GLY A 49 -1.03 -1.55 -9.37
C GLY A 49 -1.62 -2.01 -8.04
N ASN A 50 -0.88 -2.82 -7.29
CA ASN A 50 -1.32 -3.29 -5.97
C ASN A 50 -1.48 -2.14 -4.99
N PHE A 51 -0.58 -1.18 -4.99
CA PHE A 51 -0.68 0.02 -4.16
C PHE A 51 -1.96 0.81 -4.47
N ALA A 52 -2.20 1.06 -5.76
CA ALA A 52 -3.40 1.78 -6.21
C ALA A 52 -4.71 1.05 -5.88
N GLU A 53 -4.69 -0.28 -5.82
CA GLU A 53 -5.86 -1.08 -5.46
C GLU A 53 -6.17 -1.04 -3.96
N HIS A 54 -5.16 -0.89 -3.10
CA HIS A 54 -5.33 -1.06 -1.66
C HIS A 54 -5.36 0.26 -0.87
N VAL A 55 -4.60 1.25 -1.27
CA VAL A 55 -4.40 2.45 -0.45
C VAL A 55 -5.59 3.41 -0.46
N PRO A 56 -6.21 3.77 -1.61
CA PRO A 56 -7.24 4.81 -1.61
C PRO A 56 -8.44 4.49 -0.74
N LEU A 57 -8.99 3.27 -0.83
CA LEU A 57 -10.14 2.89 -0.03
C LEU A 57 -9.80 2.83 1.47
N MET A 58 -8.58 2.37 1.80
CA MET A 58 -8.11 2.39 3.19
C MET A 58 -8.09 3.80 3.76
N LEU A 59 -7.57 4.76 3.00
CA LEU A 59 -7.54 6.17 3.42
C LEU A 59 -8.94 6.75 3.61
N ILE A 60 -9.88 6.38 2.75
CA ILE A 60 -11.28 6.82 2.89
C ILE A 60 -11.88 6.28 4.19
N MET A 61 -11.67 5.00 4.50
CA MET A 61 -12.15 4.41 5.75
C MET A 61 -11.49 5.06 6.97
N MET A 62 -10.19 5.30 6.89
CA MET A 62 -9.45 6.01 7.96
C MET A 62 -10.03 7.40 8.21
N MET A 63 -10.35 8.13 7.14
CA MET A 63 -10.94 9.47 7.23
C MET A 63 -12.29 9.44 7.95
N PHE A 64 -13.15 8.49 7.59
CA PHE A 64 -14.45 8.33 8.26
C PHE A 64 -14.29 8.02 9.75
N LEU A 65 -13.41 7.10 10.09
CA LEU A 65 -13.18 6.69 11.48
C LEU A 65 -12.56 7.82 12.31
N GLU A 66 -11.61 8.55 11.74
CA GLU A 66 -11.02 9.69 12.46
C GLU A 66 -12.04 10.79 12.70
N ASN A 67 -12.85 11.11 11.68
CA ASN A 67 -13.94 12.08 11.83
C ASN A 67 -14.97 11.66 12.89
N ASP A 68 -15.13 10.36 13.11
CA ASP A 68 -16.03 9.80 14.16
C ASP A 68 -15.35 9.70 15.54
N GLY A 69 -14.12 10.19 15.68
CA GLY A 69 -13.43 10.32 16.96
C GLY A 69 -12.43 9.23 17.31
N TYR A 70 -12.11 8.32 16.38
CA TYR A 70 -11.17 7.21 16.62
C TYR A 70 -9.72 7.58 16.30
N GLU A 71 -9.27 8.73 16.74
CA GLU A 71 -7.94 9.28 16.41
C GLU A 71 -6.78 8.36 16.78
N GLY A 72 -6.76 7.82 18.00
CA GLY A 72 -5.70 6.92 18.46
C GLY A 72 -5.64 5.63 17.63
N PHE A 73 -6.82 5.10 17.29
CA PHE A 73 -6.94 3.95 16.41
C PHE A 73 -6.35 4.23 15.03
N ILE A 74 -6.61 5.41 14.47
CA ILE A 74 -6.11 5.79 13.14
C ILE A 74 -4.57 5.94 13.13
N THR A 75 -3.99 6.43 14.21
CA THR A 75 -2.52 6.51 14.31
C THR A 75 -1.88 5.12 14.20
N ILE A 76 -2.40 4.15 14.97
CA ILE A 76 -1.88 2.77 14.98
C ILE A 76 -2.18 2.08 13.65
N LEU A 77 -3.39 2.21 13.15
CA LEU A 77 -3.82 1.60 11.90
C LEU A 77 -2.98 2.09 10.72
N GLY A 78 -2.74 3.41 10.65
CA GLY A 78 -1.90 4.01 9.62
C GLY A 78 -0.47 3.51 9.66
N LEU A 79 0.11 3.44 10.87
CA LEU A 79 1.47 2.93 11.07
C LEU A 79 1.61 1.48 10.60
N LEU A 80 0.72 0.61 11.07
CA LEU A 80 0.75 -0.81 10.70
C LEU A 80 0.52 -1.01 9.20
N PHE A 81 -0.42 -0.28 8.64
CA PHE A 81 -0.69 -0.35 7.20
C PHE A 81 0.50 0.11 6.38
N PHE A 82 1.14 1.21 6.77
CA PHE A 82 2.36 1.71 6.11
C PHE A 82 3.48 0.67 6.13
N ILE A 83 3.73 0.05 7.29
CA ILE A 83 4.72 -1.01 7.42
C ILE A 83 4.39 -2.21 6.52
N CYS A 84 3.11 -2.63 6.47
CA CYS A 84 2.68 -3.70 5.58
C CYS A 84 2.91 -3.34 4.11
N ARG A 85 2.65 -2.10 3.71
CA ARG A 85 2.93 -1.65 2.34
C ARG A 85 4.41 -1.68 2.01
N LEU A 86 5.27 -1.23 2.92
CA LEU A 86 6.72 -1.31 2.72
C LEU A 86 7.19 -2.77 2.60
N GLY A 87 6.69 -3.66 3.43
CA GLY A 87 7.02 -5.10 3.36
C GLY A 87 6.59 -5.72 2.04
N HIS A 88 5.40 -5.41 1.56
CA HIS A 88 4.90 -5.90 0.28
C HIS A 88 5.76 -5.40 -0.89
N ILE A 89 6.09 -4.11 -0.90
CA ILE A 89 6.93 -3.50 -1.93
C ILE A 89 8.31 -4.16 -1.94
N TYR A 90 8.94 -4.28 -0.78
CA TYR A 90 10.25 -4.91 -0.65
C TYR A 90 10.21 -6.37 -1.15
N GLY A 91 9.18 -7.11 -0.76
CA GLY A 91 9.04 -8.51 -1.16
C GLY A 91 8.92 -8.68 -2.67
N ILE A 92 8.15 -7.82 -3.36
CA ILE A 92 8.01 -7.92 -4.81
C ILE A 92 9.29 -7.47 -5.53
N LEU A 93 9.90 -6.36 -5.11
CA LEU A 93 11.03 -5.78 -5.82
C LEU A 93 12.34 -6.53 -5.61
N TYR A 94 12.57 -7.06 -4.40
CA TYR A 94 13.89 -7.56 -4.00
C TYR A 94 13.93 -9.04 -3.62
N GLN A 95 12.78 -9.72 -3.60
CA GLN A 95 12.71 -11.14 -3.31
C GLN A 95 11.97 -11.86 -4.43
N ASP A 96 12.18 -13.19 -4.52
CA ASP A 96 11.49 -14.04 -5.47
C ASP A 96 10.47 -14.92 -4.74
N GLY A 97 9.56 -15.54 -5.50
CA GLY A 97 8.56 -16.42 -4.96
C GLY A 97 7.29 -15.69 -4.54
N PHE A 98 6.29 -16.46 -4.14
CA PHE A 98 4.95 -15.94 -3.85
C PHE A 98 4.49 -16.23 -2.43
N GLY A 99 4.70 -17.45 -1.96
CA GLY A 99 4.15 -17.91 -0.69
C GLY A 99 4.90 -17.41 0.55
N PRO A 100 4.34 -17.62 1.74
CA PRO A 100 4.94 -17.13 2.99
C PRO A 100 6.33 -17.71 3.30
N LYS A 101 6.61 -18.93 2.84
CA LYS A 101 7.91 -19.58 3.05
C LYS A 101 8.97 -19.03 2.10
N GLU A 102 8.59 -18.73 0.85
CA GLU A 102 9.50 -18.29 -0.19
C GLU A 102 9.73 -16.78 -0.14
N ASN A 103 8.67 -16.02 0.15
CA ASN A 103 8.70 -14.56 0.18
C ASN A 103 7.87 -14.03 1.34
N PRO A 104 8.39 -14.10 2.57
CA PRO A 104 7.65 -13.71 3.76
C PRO A 104 7.30 -12.22 3.78
N ALA A 105 8.17 -11.35 3.28
CA ALA A 105 7.91 -9.91 3.27
C ALA A 105 6.69 -9.56 2.40
N ARG A 106 6.60 -10.15 1.21
CA ARG A 106 5.46 -9.98 0.32
C ARG A 106 4.17 -10.53 0.95
N ALA A 107 4.24 -11.75 1.45
CA ALA A 107 3.07 -12.44 1.99
C ALA A 107 2.53 -11.74 3.25
N ILE A 108 3.40 -11.38 4.19
CA ILE A 108 3.00 -10.68 5.42
C ILE A 108 2.46 -9.29 5.08
N GLY A 109 3.10 -8.58 4.16
CA GLY A 109 2.63 -7.27 3.72
C GLY A 109 1.25 -7.33 3.08
N ALA A 110 1.00 -8.31 2.22
CA ALA A 110 -0.30 -8.50 1.58
C ALA A 110 -1.38 -8.91 2.58
N MET A 111 -1.13 -9.95 3.36
CA MET A 111 -2.10 -10.45 4.35
C MET A 111 -2.36 -9.43 5.45
N GLY A 112 -1.32 -8.75 5.92
CA GLY A 112 -1.45 -7.68 6.90
C GLY A 112 -2.30 -6.52 6.37
N SER A 113 -2.12 -6.12 5.12
CA SER A 113 -2.94 -5.10 4.48
C SER A 113 -4.41 -5.51 4.40
N TRP A 114 -4.67 -6.76 4.02
CA TRP A 114 -6.04 -7.27 3.96
C TRP A 114 -6.69 -7.30 5.35
N ALA A 115 -5.96 -7.78 6.36
CA ALA A 115 -6.46 -7.83 7.73
C ALA A 115 -6.80 -6.43 8.27
N LEU A 116 -5.90 -5.47 8.08
CA LEU A 116 -6.11 -4.10 8.53
C LEU A 116 -7.27 -3.43 7.81
N ARG A 117 -7.42 -3.67 6.51
CA ARG A 117 -8.55 -3.16 5.73
C ARG A 117 -9.87 -3.78 6.17
N ALA A 118 -9.87 -5.08 6.46
CA ALA A 118 -11.05 -5.76 6.98
C ALA A 118 -11.45 -5.20 8.35
N ILE A 119 -10.49 -4.98 9.24
CA ILE A 119 -10.72 -4.38 10.55
C ILE A 119 -11.31 -2.97 10.40
N ALA A 120 -10.73 -2.14 9.54
CA ALA A 120 -11.24 -0.80 9.27
C ALA A 120 -12.66 -0.84 8.71
N GLY A 121 -12.93 -1.74 7.75
CA GLY A 121 -14.25 -1.91 7.17
C GLY A 121 -15.29 -2.32 8.19
N LEU A 122 -14.98 -3.32 9.03
CA LEU A 122 -15.88 -3.75 10.11
C LEU A 122 -16.15 -2.62 11.11
N LYS A 123 -15.11 -1.86 11.44
CA LYS A 123 -15.25 -0.73 12.36
C LYS A 123 -16.12 0.38 11.78
N CYS A 124 -16.09 0.59 10.47
CA CYS A 124 -16.98 1.54 9.80
C CYS A 124 -18.44 1.09 9.82
N MET A 125 -18.69 -0.23 9.83
CA MET A 125 -20.05 -0.79 9.83
C MET A 125 -20.71 -0.78 11.21
N PHE A 126 -19.93 -0.92 12.25
CA PHE A 126 -20.39 -1.10 13.62
C PHE A 126 -19.73 -0.14 14.61
#